data_4a6be3bd708992e88d63f5d9b5a413f8
#
_entry.id   4a6be3bd708992e88d63f5d9b5a413f8
#
_cell.length_a   1.000
_cell.length_b   1.000
_cell.length_c   1.000
_cell.angle_alpha   90.00
_cell.angle_beta   90.00
_cell.angle_gamma   90.00
#
_symmetry.space_group_name_H-M   'P 1'
#
loop_
_entity.id
_entity.type
_entity.pdbx_description
1 polymer ?
#
loop_
_entity_poly.entity_id
_entity_poly.type
_entity_poly.pdbx_seq_one_letter_code
_entity_poly.pdbx_strand_id
1 'polypeptide(L)'
;MSKGKQGVPASGVQGAKAENEQPPTYQEAVEGYEEMQIQFSLDDKAVRRIFIRKVYAILMIQLLVTVAIVSLFTFSGPVRFYIQTHPGLYMGSYLTFFATYIALTCCGDLRRQYPMNLVLLCIFTLSMASMMGFMSSFYNTKSVVLCLGITAIVCLSVTLFSFHSKFDFTSCQGVMLALCVVMLLCAITLSIVVPFGYVPWLHAVYAVIGAILFTLFLAFDTQLLLGNKRYAISPEEYVFATLNLYLDIVYLFSFLLQCVGGGRE
;
A
#
# COMPACT_ATOMS: atom_id res chain seq x y z
N MET A 1 -32.40 21.88 71.26
CA MET A 1 -31.74 23.01 70.55
C MET A 1 -31.76 22.62 69.07
N SER A 2 -32.77 22.91 68.38
CA SER A 2 -33.17 24.00 67.52
C SER A 2 -32.07 24.51 66.60
N LYS A 3 -32.26 24.34 65.27
CA LYS A 3 -31.96 25.13 64.10
C LYS A 3 -31.87 24.23 62.87
N GLY A 4 -32.53 24.44 61.80
CA GLY A 4 -33.12 25.62 61.17
C GLY A 4 -33.14 25.22 59.69
N LYS A 5 -34.37 25.00 59.18
CA LYS A 5 -34.60 24.73 57.73
C LYS A 5 -34.40 26.05 57.00
N GLN A 6 -33.48 26.10 56.03
CA GLN A 6 -33.48 27.10 54.99
C GLN A 6 -34.06 26.52 53.72
N GLY A 7 -35.14 27.10 53.28
CA GLY A 7 -35.85 26.75 52.04
C GLY A 7 -35.07 27.24 50.81
N VAL A 8 -35.03 26.41 49.79
CA VAL A 8 -34.60 26.71 48.43
C VAL A 8 -35.80 27.27 47.67
N PRO A 9 -35.70 28.41 46.96
CA PRO A 9 -36.82 28.92 46.17
C PRO A 9 -36.99 28.09 44.89
N ALA A 10 -38.25 27.71 44.67
CA ALA A 10 -38.69 27.08 43.42
C ALA A 10 -38.52 28.08 42.29
N SER A 11 -37.53 27.87 41.40
CA SER A 11 -37.46 28.55 40.11
C SER A 11 -38.43 27.90 39.15
N GLY A 12 -39.32 28.70 38.59
CA GLY A 12 -40.40 28.28 37.73
C GLY A 12 -39.88 27.52 36.48
N VAL A 13 -40.41 26.36 36.30
CA VAL A 13 -40.34 25.65 35.02
C VAL A 13 -41.30 26.41 34.09
N GLN A 14 -40.74 27.26 33.23
CA GLN A 14 -41.46 27.76 32.07
C GLN A 14 -41.74 26.56 31.16
N GLY A 15 -43.01 26.23 31.03
CA GLY A 15 -43.51 25.22 30.11
C GLY A 15 -43.07 25.56 28.69
N ALA A 16 -42.16 24.74 28.16
CA ALA A 16 -41.93 24.70 26.72
C ALA A 16 -43.25 24.34 26.05
N LYS A 17 -43.77 25.26 25.24
CA LYS A 17 -44.88 24.95 24.33
C LYS A 17 -44.45 23.78 23.49
N ALA A 18 -45.11 22.65 23.66
CA ALA A 18 -45.09 21.57 22.68
C ALA A 18 -45.75 22.16 21.43
N GLU A 19 -44.91 22.57 20.47
CA GLU A 19 -45.35 22.77 19.11
C GLU A 19 -45.87 21.42 18.62
N ASN A 20 -47.10 21.45 18.17
CA ASN A 20 -47.86 20.32 17.67
C ASN A 20 -47.26 20.01 16.26
N GLU A 21 -46.06 19.42 16.22
CA GLU A 21 -45.45 18.94 14.99
C GLU A 21 -46.28 17.78 14.49
N GLN A 22 -47.10 18.03 13.48
CA GLN A 22 -47.77 16.96 12.78
C GLN A 22 -46.70 16.02 12.20
N PRO A 23 -46.89 14.70 12.28
CA PRO A 23 -45.94 13.75 11.67
C PRO A 23 -45.77 14.09 10.18
N PRO A 24 -44.54 14.05 9.64
CA PRO A 24 -44.28 14.43 8.27
C PRO A 24 -45.16 13.61 7.31
N THR A 25 -45.63 14.27 6.30
CA THR A 25 -46.40 13.63 5.22
C THR A 25 -45.51 12.57 4.55
N TYR A 26 -46.09 11.51 4.01
CA TYR A 26 -45.33 10.45 3.33
C TYR A 26 -44.37 10.99 2.29
N GLN A 27 -44.73 12.04 1.56
CA GLN A 27 -43.87 12.72 0.58
C GLN A 27 -42.70 13.42 1.25
N GLU A 28 -42.90 14.17 2.32
CA GLU A 28 -41.82 14.83 3.09
C GLU A 28 -40.84 13.81 3.71
N ALA A 29 -41.36 12.67 4.17
CA ALA A 29 -40.53 11.59 4.69
C ALA A 29 -39.69 10.94 3.60
N VAL A 30 -40.18 10.77 2.38
CA VAL A 30 -39.49 10.22 1.24
C VAL A 30 -38.39 11.21 0.76
N GLU A 31 -38.74 12.49 0.63
CA GLU A 31 -37.80 13.55 0.26
C GLU A 31 -36.66 13.68 1.28
N GLY A 32 -36.97 13.66 2.56
CA GLY A 32 -35.96 13.65 3.64
C GLY A 32 -35.04 12.42 3.62
N TYR A 33 -35.59 11.25 3.25
CA TYR A 33 -34.79 10.03 3.07
C TYR A 33 -33.85 10.14 1.85
N GLU A 34 -34.33 10.69 0.74
CA GLU A 34 -33.51 10.90 -0.46
C GLU A 34 -32.40 11.91 -0.22
N GLU A 35 -32.72 13.05 0.44
CA GLU A 35 -31.71 14.04 0.81
C GLU A 35 -30.65 13.46 1.77
N MET A 36 -31.06 12.68 2.76
CA MET A 36 -30.14 12.00 3.69
C MET A 36 -29.23 11.00 2.96
N GLN A 37 -29.77 10.21 2.02
CA GLN A 37 -28.98 9.29 1.21
C GLN A 37 -28.00 10.01 0.30
N ILE A 38 -28.40 11.12 -0.30
CA ILE A 38 -27.54 11.95 -1.13
C ILE A 38 -26.40 12.52 -0.28
N GLN A 39 -26.72 13.10 0.88
CA GLN A 39 -25.71 13.68 1.79
C GLN A 39 -24.71 12.60 2.24
N PHE A 40 -25.19 11.43 2.67
CA PHE A 40 -24.34 10.30 3.07
C PHE A 40 -23.43 9.84 1.92
N SER A 41 -23.93 9.76 0.70
CA SER A 41 -23.15 9.37 -0.48
C SER A 41 -22.08 10.41 -0.86
N LEU A 42 -22.34 11.69 -0.61
CA LEU A 42 -21.38 12.77 -0.84
C LEU A 42 -20.27 12.74 0.20
N ASP A 43 -20.62 12.50 1.47
CA ASP A 43 -19.65 12.37 2.56
C ASP A 43 -18.73 11.17 2.36
N ASP A 44 -19.26 10.03 1.94
CA ASP A 44 -18.47 8.85 1.58
C ASP A 44 -17.45 9.13 0.46
N LYS A 45 -17.88 9.84 -0.59
CA LYS A 45 -16.99 10.23 -1.69
C LYS A 45 -15.91 11.22 -1.24
N ALA A 46 -16.23 12.15 -0.36
CA ALA A 46 -15.28 13.11 0.20
C ALA A 46 -14.22 12.40 1.06
N VAL A 47 -14.65 11.52 1.97
CA VAL A 47 -13.77 10.69 2.80
C VAL A 47 -12.85 9.83 1.94
N ARG A 48 -13.41 9.17 0.92
CA ARG A 48 -12.62 8.34 -0.01
C ARG A 48 -11.56 9.15 -0.77
N ARG A 49 -11.89 10.35 -1.21
CA ARG A 49 -10.93 11.23 -1.89
C ARG A 49 -9.77 11.65 -0.98
N ILE A 50 -10.06 11.97 0.29
CA ILE A 50 -9.03 12.31 1.29
C ILE A 50 -8.14 11.08 1.55
N PHE A 51 -8.73 9.92 1.70
CA PHE A 51 -8.02 8.65 1.89
C PHE A 51 -7.06 8.37 0.73
N ILE A 52 -7.52 8.43 -0.52
CA ILE A 52 -6.69 8.22 -1.72
C ILE A 52 -5.52 9.20 -1.74
N ARG A 53 -5.77 10.50 -1.50
CA ARG A 53 -4.71 11.51 -1.46
C ARG A 53 -3.67 11.21 -0.39
N LYS A 54 -4.09 10.78 0.80
CA LYS A 54 -3.20 10.42 1.91
C LYS A 54 -2.31 9.23 1.54
N VAL A 55 -2.90 8.17 0.97
CA VAL A 55 -2.16 6.98 0.53
C VAL A 55 -1.13 7.33 -0.52
N TYR A 56 -1.51 8.05 -1.59
CA TYR A 56 -0.56 8.44 -2.63
C TYR A 56 0.52 9.41 -2.15
N ALA A 57 0.23 10.31 -1.21
CA ALA A 57 1.23 11.20 -0.63
C ALA A 57 2.31 10.42 0.14
N ILE A 58 1.90 9.45 0.96
CA ILE A 58 2.84 8.58 1.70
C ILE A 58 3.62 7.71 0.72
N LEU A 59 2.94 7.09 -0.26
CA LEU A 59 3.56 6.27 -1.29
C LEU A 59 4.63 7.04 -2.08
N MET A 60 4.37 8.28 -2.45
CA MET A 60 5.35 9.14 -3.15
C MET A 60 6.61 9.37 -2.30
N ILE A 61 6.45 9.63 -0.99
CA ILE A 61 7.60 9.78 -0.08
C ILE A 61 8.40 8.47 -0.01
N GLN A 62 7.75 7.33 0.13
CA GLN A 62 8.41 6.01 0.15
C GLN A 62 9.19 5.74 -1.14
N LEU A 63 8.59 6.03 -2.30
CA LEU A 63 9.24 5.84 -3.60
C LEU A 63 10.43 6.78 -3.78
N LEU A 64 10.32 8.05 -3.37
CA LEU A 64 11.43 9.01 -3.42
C LEU A 64 12.61 8.56 -2.56
N VAL A 65 12.34 8.08 -1.34
CA VAL A 65 13.37 7.51 -0.44
C VAL A 65 14.02 6.29 -1.10
N THR A 66 13.23 5.41 -1.68
CA THR A 66 13.72 4.20 -2.36
C THR A 66 14.61 4.55 -3.55
N VAL A 67 14.18 5.46 -4.41
CA VAL A 67 14.98 5.91 -5.56
C VAL A 67 16.28 6.58 -5.11
N ALA A 68 16.25 7.37 -4.04
CA ALA A 68 17.45 8.01 -3.49
C ALA A 68 18.47 6.96 -3.00
N ILE A 69 18.03 5.94 -2.26
CA ILE A 69 18.90 4.87 -1.75
C ILE A 69 19.43 4.00 -2.90
N VAL A 70 18.56 3.57 -3.82
CA VAL A 70 18.95 2.81 -5.02
C VAL A 70 19.99 3.59 -5.84
N SER A 71 19.75 4.89 -6.03
CA SER A 71 20.69 5.77 -6.75
C SER A 71 22.04 5.87 -6.03
N LEU A 72 22.03 6.09 -4.71
CA LEU A 72 23.26 6.15 -3.91
C LEU A 72 24.07 4.86 -4.04
N PHE A 73 23.45 3.71 -3.96
CA PHE A 73 24.11 2.41 -4.02
C PHE A 73 24.59 2.06 -5.44
N THR A 74 23.92 2.56 -6.46
CA THR A 74 24.23 2.29 -7.86
C THR A 74 25.31 3.25 -8.41
N PHE A 75 25.23 4.55 -8.11
CA PHE A 75 26.12 5.56 -8.70
C PHE A 75 27.41 5.76 -7.89
N SER A 76 27.39 5.60 -6.56
CA SER A 76 28.55 5.80 -5.71
C SER A 76 29.43 4.55 -5.67
N GLY A 77 30.58 4.57 -6.34
CA GLY A 77 31.55 3.46 -6.35
C GLY A 77 32.00 2.99 -4.96
N PRO A 78 32.39 3.89 -4.05
CA PRO A 78 32.79 3.51 -2.69
C PRO A 78 31.68 2.86 -1.89
N VAL A 79 30.45 3.41 -1.96
CA VAL A 79 29.30 2.87 -1.24
C VAL A 79 28.95 1.49 -1.78
N ARG A 80 28.91 1.35 -3.10
CA ARG A 80 28.64 0.06 -3.76
C ARG A 80 29.65 -1.01 -3.34
N PHE A 81 30.94 -0.70 -3.38
CA PHE A 81 32.00 -1.63 -2.95
C PHE A 81 31.79 -2.05 -1.49
N TYR A 82 31.49 -1.09 -0.61
CA TYR A 82 31.26 -1.35 0.80
C TYR A 82 30.08 -2.30 1.03
N ILE A 83 28.92 -2.05 0.40
CA ILE A 83 27.72 -2.90 0.60
C ILE A 83 27.92 -4.30 0.01
N GLN A 84 28.60 -4.43 -1.13
CA GLN A 84 28.88 -5.74 -1.75
C GLN A 84 29.85 -6.59 -0.95
N THR A 85 30.76 -5.97 -0.21
CA THR A 85 31.71 -6.66 0.67
C THR A 85 31.15 -6.99 2.05
N HIS A 86 29.99 -6.41 2.41
CA HIS A 86 29.36 -6.64 3.71
C HIS A 86 27.95 -7.22 3.58
N PRO A 87 27.79 -8.50 3.18
CA PRO A 87 26.49 -9.14 2.97
C PRO A 87 25.62 -9.19 4.24
N GLY A 88 26.23 -9.02 5.43
CA GLY A 88 25.50 -8.91 6.69
C GLY A 88 24.54 -7.71 6.73
N LEU A 89 24.81 -6.64 5.99
CA LEU A 89 23.91 -5.49 5.86
C LEU A 89 22.62 -5.87 5.13
N TYR A 90 22.72 -6.70 4.08
CA TYR A 90 21.56 -7.22 3.38
C TYR A 90 20.71 -8.12 4.30
N MET A 91 21.35 -9.03 5.03
CA MET A 91 20.65 -9.92 5.97
C MET A 91 19.96 -9.13 7.09
N GLY A 92 20.62 -8.11 7.64
CA GLY A 92 20.01 -7.22 8.63
C GLY A 92 18.81 -6.46 8.08
N SER A 93 18.91 -5.92 6.86
CA SER A 93 17.79 -5.25 6.17
C SER A 93 16.64 -6.23 5.90
N TYR A 94 16.94 -7.45 5.48
CA TYR A 94 15.94 -8.49 5.23
C TYR A 94 15.16 -8.88 6.51
N LEU A 95 15.87 -9.11 7.61
CA LEU A 95 15.24 -9.44 8.89
C LEU A 95 14.36 -8.28 9.41
N THR A 96 14.85 -7.05 9.28
CA THR A 96 14.07 -5.85 9.68
C THR A 96 12.84 -5.67 8.79
N PHE A 97 13.00 -5.84 7.48
CA PHE A 97 11.88 -5.84 6.52
C PHE A 97 10.84 -6.89 6.92
N PHE A 98 11.25 -8.13 7.14
CA PHE A 98 10.35 -9.23 7.47
C PHE A 98 9.60 -9.01 8.78
N ALA A 99 10.30 -8.56 9.84
CA ALA A 99 9.69 -8.26 11.13
C ALA A 99 8.68 -7.12 11.04
N THR A 100 9.01 -6.03 10.35
CA THR A 100 8.10 -4.88 10.17
C THR A 100 6.94 -5.21 9.24
N TYR A 101 7.15 -6.05 8.23
CA TYR A 101 6.09 -6.55 7.35
C TYR A 101 5.05 -7.36 8.15
N ILE A 102 5.51 -8.33 8.95
CA ILE A 102 4.60 -9.11 9.81
C ILE A 102 3.87 -8.21 10.80
N ALA A 103 4.56 -7.26 11.44
CA ALA A 103 3.94 -6.34 12.39
C ALA A 103 2.83 -5.51 11.73
N LEU A 104 3.06 -4.99 10.52
CA LEU A 104 2.08 -4.16 9.80
C LEU A 104 0.94 -4.97 9.16
N THR A 105 1.17 -6.23 8.80
CA THR A 105 0.13 -7.06 8.16
C THR A 105 -0.70 -7.84 9.17
N CYS A 106 -0.08 -8.41 10.22
CA CYS A 106 -0.74 -9.29 11.17
C CYS A 106 -1.28 -8.55 12.41
N CYS A 107 -0.66 -7.43 12.83
CA CYS A 107 -1.06 -6.70 14.03
C CYS A 107 -1.93 -5.50 13.66
N GLY A 108 -3.26 -5.69 13.59
CA GLY A 108 -4.22 -4.64 13.22
C GLY A 108 -4.15 -3.40 14.10
N ASP A 109 -3.89 -3.56 15.40
CA ASP A 109 -3.78 -2.45 16.36
C ASP A 109 -2.56 -1.56 16.06
N LEU A 110 -1.39 -2.16 15.82
CA LEU A 110 -0.16 -1.43 15.47
C LEU A 110 -0.31 -0.65 14.15
N ARG A 111 -1.03 -1.22 13.19
CA ARG A 111 -1.28 -0.63 11.87
C ARG A 111 -2.20 0.60 11.92
N ARG A 112 -3.07 0.68 12.92
CA ARG A 112 -4.04 1.79 13.11
C ARG A 112 -3.55 2.84 14.10
N GLN A 113 -2.65 2.50 15.00
CA GLN A 113 -2.20 3.37 16.08
C GLN A 113 -1.16 4.40 15.62
N TYR A 114 -1.59 5.65 15.51
CA TYR A 114 -0.68 6.78 15.27
C TYR A 114 0.09 7.14 16.57
N PRO A 115 1.41 7.45 16.54
CA PRO A 115 2.31 7.53 15.37
C PRO A 115 3.04 6.21 15.04
N MET A 116 2.86 5.13 15.80
CA MET A 116 3.61 3.87 15.65
C MET A 116 3.50 3.25 14.26
N ASN A 117 2.34 3.36 13.64
CA ASN A 117 2.12 2.87 12.29
C ASN A 117 3.02 3.54 11.24
N LEU A 118 3.24 4.86 11.34
CA LEU A 118 4.12 5.59 10.43
C LEU A 118 5.60 5.30 10.73
N VAL A 119 5.98 5.14 11.99
CA VAL A 119 7.35 4.76 12.38
C VAL A 119 7.69 3.38 11.82
N LEU A 120 6.81 2.40 12.00
CA LEU A 120 7.00 1.05 11.44
C LEU A 120 7.06 1.09 9.91
N LEU A 121 6.21 1.91 9.27
CA LEU A 121 6.22 2.07 7.81
C LEU A 121 7.53 2.73 7.32
N CYS A 122 8.09 3.68 8.06
CA CYS A 122 9.40 4.27 7.75
C CYS A 122 10.51 3.23 7.85
N ILE A 123 10.57 2.44 8.93
CA ILE A 123 11.57 1.39 9.11
C ILE A 123 11.45 0.34 8.00
N PHE A 124 10.22 -0.07 7.68
CA PHE A 124 9.92 -0.97 6.58
C PHE A 124 10.44 -0.43 5.24
N THR A 125 10.16 0.84 4.94
CA THR A 125 10.59 1.49 3.69
C THR A 125 12.12 1.55 3.58
N LEU A 126 12.81 1.95 4.65
CA LEU A 126 14.28 2.02 4.67
C LEU A 126 14.92 0.64 4.47
N SER A 127 14.37 -0.39 5.12
CA SER A 127 14.84 -1.77 4.99
C SER A 127 14.66 -2.29 3.57
N MET A 128 13.47 -2.11 3.00
CA MET A 128 13.15 -2.54 1.63
C MET A 128 13.98 -1.76 0.60
N ALA A 129 14.12 -0.45 0.76
CA ALA A 129 14.95 0.38 -0.11
C ALA A 129 16.42 -0.03 -0.08
N SER A 130 16.94 -0.39 1.09
CA SER A 130 18.31 -0.91 1.25
C SER A 130 18.50 -2.24 0.53
N MET A 131 17.53 -3.15 0.62
CA MET A 131 17.55 -4.42 -0.11
C MET A 131 17.53 -4.21 -1.62
N MET A 132 16.68 -3.30 -2.11
CA MET A 132 16.60 -2.97 -3.54
C MET A 132 17.88 -2.29 -4.04
N GLY A 133 18.45 -1.40 -3.23
CA GLY A 133 19.74 -0.77 -3.53
C GLY A 133 20.88 -1.80 -3.60
N PHE A 134 20.93 -2.73 -2.64
CA PHE A 134 21.89 -3.83 -2.66
C PHE A 134 21.74 -4.67 -3.93
N MET A 135 20.53 -5.11 -4.26
CA MET A 135 20.27 -5.87 -5.48
C MET A 135 20.68 -5.08 -6.73
N SER A 136 20.28 -3.81 -6.83
CA SER A 136 20.58 -2.95 -7.97
C SER A 136 22.08 -2.71 -8.16
N SER A 137 22.89 -2.81 -7.11
CA SER A 137 24.34 -2.61 -7.16
C SER A 137 25.08 -3.61 -8.05
N PHE A 138 24.51 -4.79 -8.28
CA PHE A 138 25.07 -5.84 -9.13
C PHE A 138 24.73 -5.66 -10.60
N TYR A 139 23.80 -4.77 -10.94
CA TYR A 139 23.37 -4.52 -12.30
C TYR A 139 24.07 -3.29 -12.90
N ASN A 140 24.10 -3.23 -14.23
CA ASN A 140 24.65 -2.08 -14.93
C ASN A 140 23.79 -0.83 -14.60
N THR A 141 24.47 0.30 -14.34
CA THR A 141 23.81 1.57 -13.99
C THR A 141 22.79 2.01 -15.04
N LYS A 142 23.09 1.82 -16.34
CA LYS A 142 22.15 2.14 -17.43
C LYS A 142 20.87 1.30 -17.36
N SER A 143 21.01 0.02 -17.03
CA SER A 143 19.86 -0.90 -16.85
C SER A 143 19.01 -0.50 -15.67
N VAL A 144 19.61 -0.11 -14.54
CA VAL A 144 18.88 0.35 -13.35
C VAL A 144 18.05 1.61 -13.67
N VAL A 145 18.66 2.62 -14.32
CA VAL A 145 17.96 3.86 -14.71
C VAL A 145 16.83 3.57 -15.70
N LEU A 146 17.09 2.71 -16.69
CA LEU A 146 16.07 2.30 -17.66
C LEU A 146 14.89 1.61 -16.97
N CYS A 147 15.16 0.66 -16.07
CA CYS A 147 14.12 -0.05 -15.33
C CYS A 147 13.32 0.86 -14.40
N LEU A 148 13.96 1.84 -13.75
CA LEU A 148 13.24 2.87 -12.97
C LEU A 148 12.26 3.65 -13.86
N GLY A 149 12.70 4.06 -15.05
CA GLY A 149 11.83 4.76 -16.03
C GLY A 149 10.69 3.89 -16.52
N ILE A 150 10.95 2.64 -16.88
CA ILE A 150 9.91 1.68 -17.32
C ILE A 150 8.92 1.45 -16.20
N THR A 151 9.37 1.21 -14.97
CA THR A 151 8.50 1.01 -13.80
C THR A 151 7.58 2.22 -13.59
N ALA A 152 8.12 3.44 -13.66
CA ALA A 152 7.31 4.65 -13.51
C ALA A 152 6.21 4.76 -14.59
N ILE A 153 6.55 4.47 -15.85
CA ILE A 153 5.59 4.49 -16.96
C ILE A 153 4.52 3.41 -16.78
N VAL A 154 4.90 2.18 -16.42
CA VAL A 154 3.96 1.07 -16.18
C VAL A 154 3.03 1.41 -15.03
N CYS A 155 3.56 1.90 -13.90
CA CYS A 155 2.76 2.29 -12.73
C CYS A 155 1.75 3.38 -13.07
N LEU A 156 2.17 4.41 -13.79
CA LEU A 156 1.27 5.48 -14.23
C LEU A 156 0.17 4.94 -15.16
N SER A 157 0.55 4.13 -16.15
CA SER A 157 -0.38 3.54 -17.12
C SER A 157 -1.40 2.61 -16.44
N VAL A 158 -0.95 1.74 -15.53
CA VAL A 158 -1.81 0.82 -14.78
C VAL A 158 -2.74 1.59 -13.84
N THR A 159 -2.24 2.61 -13.16
CA THR A 159 -3.06 3.45 -12.30
C THR A 159 -4.17 4.15 -13.11
N LEU A 160 -3.83 4.80 -14.22
CA LEU A 160 -4.81 5.44 -15.10
C LEU A 160 -5.81 4.44 -15.69
N PHE A 161 -5.34 3.27 -16.10
CA PHE A 161 -6.20 2.19 -16.57
C PHE A 161 -7.16 1.72 -15.48
N SER A 162 -6.70 1.53 -14.25
CA SER A 162 -7.52 1.09 -13.12
C SER A 162 -8.64 2.10 -12.78
N PHE A 163 -8.39 3.41 -12.95
CA PHE A 163 -9.39 4.45 -12.77
C PHE A 163 -10.53 4.37 -13.80
N HIS A 164 -10.22 4.04 -15.05
CA HIS A 164 -11.17 4.07 -16.16
C HIS A 164 -11.72 2.69 -16.52
N SER A 165 -11.10 1.61 -16.05
CA SER A 165 -11.46 0.24 -16.41
C SER A 165 -12.84 -0.14 -15.90
N LYS A 166 -13.64 -0.76 -16.78
CA LYS A 166 -14.90 -1.42 -16.42
C LYS A 166 -14.65 -2.81 -15.82
N PHE A 167 -13.48 -3.39 -16.06
CA PHE A 167 -13.10 -4.70 -15.54
C PHE A 167 -12.88 -4.62 -14.03
N ASP A 168 -13.40 -5.61 -13.30
CA ASP A 168 -13.29 -5.69 -11.84
C ASP A 168 -12.21 -6.70 -11.44
N PHE A 169 -11.00 -6.21 -11.22
CA PHE A 169 -9.90 -7.04 -10.73
C PHE A 169 -10.15 -7.53 -9.29
N THR A 170 -10.92 -6.78 -8.50
CA THR A 170 -11.18 -7.15 -7.10
C THR A 170 -12.00 -8.44 -6.97
N SER A 171 -12.79 -8.77 -7.99
CA SER A 171 -13.52 -10.04 -8.07
C SER A 171 -12.62 -11.24 -8.33
N CYS A 172 -11.38 -11.03 -8.79
CA CYS A 172 -10.42 -12.08 -9.12
C CYS A 172 -9.47 -12.43 -7.96
N GLN A 173 -9.82 -12.11 -6.71
CA GLN A 173 -8.97 -12.34 -5.54
C GLN A 173 -8.46 -13.77 -5.42
N GLY A 174 -9.31 -14.77 -5.69
CA GLY A 174 -8.90 -16.18 -5.67
C GLY A 174 -7.86 -16.53 -6.73
N VAL A 175 -7.95 -15.92 -7.92
CA VAL A 175 -6.95 -16.10 -8.99
C VAL A 175 -5.62 -15.46 -8.59
N MET A 176 -5.65 -14.27 -7.99
CA MET A 176 -4.45 -13.59 -7.49
C MET A 176 -3.75 -14.44 -6.43
N LEU A 177 -4.50 -15.01 -5.48
CA LEU A 177 -3.95 -15.92 -4.47
C LEU A 177 -3.31 -17.16 -5.11
N ALA A 178 -3.96 -17.78 -6.07
CA ALA A 178 -3.41 -18.95 -6.79
C ALA A 178 -2.10 -18.60 -7.50
N LEU A 179 -2.03 -17.45 -8.16
CA LEU A 179 -0.82 -16.97 -8.81
C LEU A 179 0.32 -16.70 -7.81
N CYS A 180 0.02 -16.14 -6.62
CA CYS A 180 1.00 -16.03 -5.53
C CYS A 180 1.59 -17.36 -5.12
N VAL A 181 0.75 -18.38 -4.94
CA VAL A 181 1.21 -19.74 -4.56
C VAL A 181 2.09 -20.32 -5.66
N VAL A 182 1.72 -20.18 -6.93
CA VAL A 182 2.55 -20.62 -8.06
C VAL A 182 3.90 -19.91 -8.06
N MET A 183 3.94 -18.59 -7.87
CA MET A 183 5.19 -17.84 -7.82
C MET A 183 6.07 -18.26 -6.63
N LEU A 184 5.48 -18.51 -5.47
CA LEU A 184 6.20 -19.01 -4.31
C LEU A 184 6.83 -20.37 -4.58
N LEU A 185 6.09 -21.32 -5.18
CA LEU A 185 6.60 -22.62 -5.56
C LEU A 185 7.72 -22.53 -6.60
N CYS A 186 7.58 -21.63 -7.58
CA CYS A 186 8.64 -21.35 -8.56
C CYS A 186 9.90 -20.78 -7.88
N ALA A 187 9.75 -19.86 -6.93
CA ALA A 187 10.87 -19.29 -6.18
C ALA A 187 11.61 -20.36 -5.36
N ILE A 188 10.88 -21.24 -4.68
CA ILE A 188 11.45 -22.37 -3.93
C ILE A 188 12.20 -23.32 -4.88
N THR A 189 11.59 -23.67 -6.01
CA THR A 189 12.19 -24.55 -7.01
C THR A 189 13.48 -23.95 -7.55
N LEU A 190 13.48 -22.65 -7.91
CA LEU A 190 14.69 -21.97 -8.36
C LEU A 190 15.78 -21.95 -7.29
N SER A 191 15.42 -21.72 -6.02
CA SER A 191 16.37 -21.70 -4.91
C SER A 191 17.04 -23.07 -4.70
N ILE A 192 16.34 -24.17 -5.03
CA ILE A 192 16.89 -25.53 -4.97
C ILE A 192 17.75 -25.83 -6.19
N VAL A 193 17.33 -25.41 -7.39
CA VAL A 193 17.98 -25.76 -8.66
C VAL A 193 19.27 -24.96 -8.89
N VAL A 194 19.30 -23.68 -8.52
CA VAL A 194 20.44 -22.78 -8.76
C VAL A 194 21.80 -23.33 -8.22
N PRO A 195 21.87 -23.95 -7.02
CA PRO A 195 23.11 -24.52 -6.53
C PRO A 195 23.64 -25.71 -7.36
N PHE A 196 22.75 -26.41 -8.10
CA PHE A 196 23.12 -27.56 -8.95
C PHE A 196 23.47 -27.18 -10.39
N GLY A 197 23.15 -25.95 -10.80
CA GLY A 197 23.47 -25.39 -12.09
C GLY A 197 22.58 -24.22 -12.44
N TYR A 198 23.19 -23.11 -12.84
CA TYR A 198 22.44 -21.94 -13.24
C TYR A 198 21.77 -22.15 -14.61
N VAL A 199 20.47 -22.00 -14.66
CA VAL A 199 19.64 -22.11 -15.87
C VAL A 199 19.10 -20.74 -16.25
N PRO A 200 19.80 -19.98 -17.13
CA PRO A 200 19.46 -18.57 -17.40
C PRO A 200 18.04 -18.36 -17.92
N TRP A 201 17.57 -19.23 -18.82
CA TRP A 201 16.23 -19.10 -19.40
C TRP A 201 15.12 -19.29 -18.38
N LEU A 202 15.31 -20.18 -17.38
CA LEU A 202 14.33 -20.42 -16.32
C LEU A 202 14.19 -19.20 -15.41
N HIS A 203 15.33 -18.56 -15.10
CA HIS A 203 15.35 -17.32 -14.34
C HIS A 203 14.66 -16.17 -15.10
N ALA A 204 14.89 -16.07 -16.43
CA ALA A 204 14.25 -15.05 -17.27
C ALA A 204 12.72 -15.26 -17.33
N VAL A 205 12.26 -16.51 -17.49
CA VAL A 205 10.82 -16.83 -17.48
C VAL A 205 10.19 -16.46 -16.14
N TYR A 206 10.84 -16.81 -15.03
CA TYR A 206 10.38 -16.44 -13.69
C TYR A 206 10.27 -14.91 -13.53
N ALA A 207 11.27 -14.18 -14.00
CA ALA A 207 11.27 -12.72 -13.92
C ALA A 207 10.15 -12.08 -14.75
N VAL A 208 9.87 -12.60 -15.96
CA VAL A 208 8.76 -12.11 -16.81
C VAL A 208 7.41 -12.38 -16.15
N ILE A 209 7.19 -13.59 -15.65
CA ILE A 209 5.94 -13.95 -14.96
C ILE A 209 5.76 -13.07 -13.71
N GLY A 210 6.82 -12.83 -12.95
CA GLY A 210 6.80 -11.96 -11.78
C GLY A 210 6.44 -10.52 -12.14
N ALA A 211 7.02 -9.96 -13.18
CA ALA A 211 6.68 -8.60 -13.65
C ALA A 211 5.20 -8.47 -14.04
N ILE A 212 4.66 -9.46 -14.77
CA ILE A 212 3.24 -9.50 -15.13
C ILE A 212 2.36 -9.59 -13.88
N LEU A 213 2.70 -10.47 -12.95
CA LEU A 213 1.94 -10.69 -11.74
C LEU A 213 1.86 -9.42 -10.87
N PHE A 214 2.99 -8.77 -10.62
CA PHE A 214 3.01 -7.53 -9.82
C PHE A 214 2.35 -6.34 -10.54
N THR A 215 2.33 -6.34 -11.87
CA THR A 215 1.49 -5.39 -12.64
C THR A 215 -0.01 -5.63 -12.39
N LEU A 216 -0.44 -6.89 -12.31
CA LEU A 216 -1.82 -7.25 -11.99
C LEU A 216 -2.18 -6.93 -10.53
N PHE A 217 -1.26 -7.18 -9.58
CA PHE A 217 -1.45 -6.77 -8.19
C PHE A 217 -1.60 -5.26 -8.06
N LEU A 218 -0.76 -4.49 -8.73
CA LEU A 218 -0.87 -3.04 -8.74
C LEU A 218 -2.24 -2.56 -9.26
N ALA A 219 -2.79 -3.20 -10.30
CA ALA A 219 -4.13 -2.91 -10.79
C ALA A 219 -5.21 -3.27 -9.76
N PHE A 220 -5.08 -4.44 -9.13
CA PHE A 220 -5.98 -4.93 -8.11
C PHE A 220 -6.00 -4.01 -6.87
N ASP A 221 -4.84 -3.70 -6.30
CA ASP A 221 -4.71 -2.86 -5.10
C ASP A 221 -5.12 -1.41 -5.38
N THR A 222 -4.86 -0.90 -6.59
CA THR A 222 -5.38 0.41 -7.02
C THR A 222 -6.90 0.42 -7.04
N GLN A 223 -7.56 -0.63 -7.53
CA GLN A 223 -9.04 -0.71 -7.52
C GLN A 223 -9.60 -0.87 -6.10
N LEU A 224 -8.94 -1.62 -5.22
CA LEU A 224 -9.31 -1.70 -3.80
C LEU A 224 -9.21 -0.33 -3.13
N LEU A 225 -8.18 0.45 -3.44
CA LEU A 225 -8.00 1.81 -2.95
C LEU A 225 -9.09 2.74 -3.47
N LEU A 226 -9.47 2.65 -4.75
CA LEU A 226 -10.53 3.47 -5.35
C LEU A 226 -11.89 3.19 -4.74
N GLY A 227 -12.16 1.95 -4.35
CA GLY A 227 -13.40 1.53 -3.73
C GLY A 227 -14.65 1.63 -4.62
N ASN A 228 -14.45 1.66 -5.93
CA ASN A 228 -15.53 1.77 -6.93
C ASN A 228 -15.96 0.41 -7.50
N LYS A 229 -15.43 -0.68 -6.95
CA LYS A 229 -15.70 -2.06 -7.34
C LYS A 229 -16.31 -2.84 -6.17
N ARG A 230 -16.45 -4.17 -6.34
CA ARG A 230 -17.08 -5.06 -5.36
C ARG A 230 -16.45 -5.02 -3.98
N TYR A 231 -15.12 -4.88 -3.92
CA TYR A 231 -14.37 -4.80 -2.67
C TYR A 231 -13.62 -3.49 -2.56
N ALA A 232 -13.45 -3.01 -1.33
CA ALA A 232 -12.76 -1.76 -1.02
C ALA A 232 -12.01 -1.88 0.30
N ILE A 233 -10.88 -1.18 0.41
CA ILE A 233 -10.14 -1.02 1.66
C ILE A 233 -10.81 0.09 2.48
N SER A 234 -10.94 -0.12 3.79
CA SER A 234 -11.44 0.91 4.71
C SER A 234 -10.49 2.12 4.75
N PRO A 235 -11.00 3.36 4.84
CA PRO A 235 -10.17 4.56 4.97
C PRO A 235 -9.25 4.58 6.19
N GLU A 236 -9.55 3.81 7.23
CA GLU A 236 -8.69 3.64 8.40
C GLU A 236 -7.41 2.84 8.11
N GLU A 237 -7.45 2.01 7.08
CA GLU A 237 -6.37 1.10 6.69
C GLU A 237 -5.36 1.73 5.70
N TYR A 238 -5.14 3.05 5.78
CA TYR A 238 -4.29 3.78 4.84
C TYR A 238 -2.83 3.30 4.83
N VAL A 239 -2.31 2.84 5.98
CA VAL A 239 -0.95 2.28 6.06
C VAL A 239 -0.87 0.96 5.30
N PHE A 240 -1.86 0.09 5.47
CA PHE A 240 -1.93 -1.19 4.76
C PHE A 240 -2.09 -1.00 3.25
N ALA A 241 -2.95 -0.08 2.82
CA ALA A 241 -3.11 0.25 1.41
C ALA A 241 -1.81 0.80 0.79
N THR A 242 -1.11 1.67 1.52
CA THR A 242 0.17 2.22 1.06
C THR A 242 1.25 1.15 0.99
N LEU A 243 1.32 0.26 1.98
CA LEU A 243 2.29 -0.83 2.04
C LEU A 243 2.14 -1.77 0.85
N ASN A 244 0.91 -2.18 0.51
CA ASN A 244 0.66 -3.08 -0.61
C ASN A 244 1.06 -2.43 -1.94
N LEU A 245 0.59 -1.22 -2.23
CA LEU A 245 0.96 -0.49 -3.45
C LEU A 245 2.48 -0.28 -3.56
N TYR A 246 3.14 0.02 -2.45
CA TYR A 246 4.59 0.17 -2.42
C TYR A 246 5.30 -1.14 -2.78
N LEU A 247 4.87 -2.26 -2.20
CA LEU A 247 5.42 -3.59 -2.50
C LEU A 247 5.22 -3.95 -3.97
N ASP A 248 4.04 -3.73 -4.52
CA ASP A 248 3.75 -4.02 -5.93
C ASP A 248 4.72 -3.29 -6.86
N ILE A 249 4.95 -1.99 -6.61
CA ILE A 249 5.84 -1.16 -7.44
C ILE A 249 7.30 -1.61 -7.29
N VAL A 250 7.75 -1.88 -6.06
CA VAL A 250 9.14 -2.25 -5.80
C VAL A 250 9.47 -3.64 -6.31
N TYR A 251 8.56 -4.60 -6.17
CA TYR A 251 8.73 -5.93 -6.75
C TYR A 251 8.64 -5.91 -8.28
N LEU A 252 7.74 -5.10 -8.86
CA LEU A 252 7.70 -4.88 -10.30
C LEU A 252 9.05 -4.37 -10.81
N PHE A 253 9.62 -3.35 -10.17
CA PHE A 253 10.97 -2.86 -10.49
C PHE A 253 12.01 -3.96 -10.40
N SER A 254 12.00 -4.75 -9.33
CA SER A 254 12.90 -5.87 -9.11
C SER A 254 12.85 -6.90 -10.24
N PHE A 255 11.65 -7.31 -10.64
CA PHE A 255 11.46 -8.27 -11.72
C PHE A 255 11.82 -7.69 -13.09
N LEU A 256 11.49 -6.44 -13.37
CA LEU A 256 11.93 -5.76 -14.59
C LEU A 256 13.46 -5.67 -14.67
N LEU A 257 14.12 -5.37 -13.56
CA LEU A 257 15.57 -5.33 -13.49
C LEU A 257 16.19 -6.71 -13.75
N GLN A 258 15.58 -7.78 -13.27
CA GLN A 258 16.00 -9.16 -13.56
C GLN A 258 15.75 -9.55 -15.03
N CYS A 259 14.72 -9.02 -15.69
CA CYS A 259 14.44 -9.29 -17.11
C CYS A 259 15.40 -8.56 -18.05
N VAL A 260 15.65 -7.28 -17.80
CA VAL A 260 16.33 -6.36 -18.73
C VAL A 260 17.76 -6.05 -18.29
N GLY A 261 18.03 -6.24 -17.01
CA GLY A 261 19.30 -5.89 -16.39
C GLY A 261 20.42 -6.81 -16.85
N GLY A 262 21.35 -6.30 -17.67
CA GLY A 262 22.63 -6.94 -17.86
C GLY A 262 23.44 -6.92 -16.55
N GLY A 263 24.05 -8.06 -16.18
CA GLY A 263 25.02 -8.09 -15.08
C GLY A 263 26.16 -7.08 -15.34
N ARG A 264 26.71 -6.54 -14.28
CA ARG A 264 27.87 -5.65 -14.36
C ARG A 264 29.11 -6.54 -14.51
N GLU A 265 29.87 -6.37 -15.60
CA GLU A 265 31.19 -6.94 -15.78
C GLU A 265 32.20 -6.31 -14.83
#